data_a0b0651d63a2ef2aaf4457ab31aadd06
#
_entry.id   a0b0651d63a2ef2aaf4457ab31aadd06
#
_cell.length_a   1.000
_cell.length_b   1.000
_cell.length_c   1.000
_cell.angle_alpha   90.00
_cell.angle_beta   90.00
_cell.angle_gamma   90.00
#
_symmetry.space_group_name_H-M   'P 1'
#
loop_
_entity.id
_entity.type
_entity.pdbx_description
1 polymer ?
#
loop_
_entity_poly.entity_id
_entity_poly.type
_entity_poly.pdbx_seq_one_letter_code
_entity_poly.pdbx_strand_id
1 'polypeptide(L)'
;MMEHIFVDTSAFYAFINVKDPDHRKIEKFLSNFKGGIYITNYIFDEIITLVNARVGHEKAVYVGNILQRSPQVEKVWVTPSDEKQAWELFVSRKDKSYSFTDCTSFVVMKRLKIAKCLALDEHFK
;
A
#
# COMPACT_ATOMS: atom_id res chain seq x y z
N MET A 1 18.42 -4.74 13.95
CA MET A 1 17.93 -3.98 12.79
C MET A 1 16.49 -4.35 12.50
N MET A 2 15.60 -3.36 12.39
CA MET A 2 14.19 -3.65 12.13
C MET A 2 13.96 -3.95 10.66
N GLU A 3 13.09 -4.91 10.42
CA GLU A 3 12.65 -5.23 9.08
C GLU A 3 11.70 -4.14 8.58
N HIS A 4 11.73 -3.87 7.28
CA HIS A 4 10.83 -2.91 6.64
C HIS A 4 10.06 -3.61 5.53
N ILE A 5 8.76 -3.33 5.48
CA ILE A 5 7.93 -3.84 4.39
C ILE A 5 7.13 -2.71 3.77
N PHE A 6 6.80 -2.88 2.51
CA PHE A 6 5.86 -2.03 1.80
C PHE A 6 4.50 -2.73 1.86
N VAL A 7 3.42 -1.98 2.10
CA VAL A 7 2.09 -2.59 2.16
C VAL A 7 1.20 -1.94 1.11
N ASP A 8 0.67 -2.78 0.23
CA ASP A 8 -0.20 -2.35 -0.84
C ASP A 8 -1.64 -2.14 -0.34
N THR A 9 -2.41 -1.38 -1.10
CA THR A 9 -3.81 -1.09 -0.80
C THR A 9 -4.62 -2.36 -0.54
N SER A 10 -4.43 -3.40 -1.35
CA SER A 10 -5.20 -4.64 -1.21
C SER A 10 -5.04 -5.27 0.16
N ALA A 11 -3.83 -5.27 0.69
CA ALA A 11 -3.57 -5.84 2.01
C ALA A 11 -4.15 -4.97 3.12
N PHE A 12 -3.99 -3.65 3.02
CA PHE A 12 -4.59 -2.75 4.00
C PHE A 12 -6.11 -2.84 4.01
N TYR A 13 -6.72 -2.93 2.82
CA TYR A 13 -8.17 -3.05 2.76
C TYR A 13 -8.64 -4.35 3.43
N ALA A 14 -7.94 -5.46 3.20
CA ALA A 14 -8.27 -6.72 3.87
C ALA A 14 -8.10 -6.63 5.38
N PHE A 15 -7.12 -5.87 5.85
CA PHE A 15 -6.91 -5.64 7.26
C PHE A 15 -8.08 -4.85 7.88
N ILE A 16 -8.59 -3.87 7.16
CA ILE A 16 -9.65 -2.98 7.63
C ILE A 16 -11.04 -3.64 7.53
N ASN A 17 -11.29 -4.39 6.47
CA ASN A 17 -12.59 -4.98 6.21
C ASN A 17 -12.66 -6.41 6.78
N VAL A 18 -13.33 -6.55 7.92
CA VAL A 18 -13.43 -7.85 8.62
C VAL A 18 -14.17 -8.90 7.80
N LYS A 19 -14.90 -8.50 6.77
CA LYS A 19 -15.62 -9.42 5.89
C LYS A 19 -14.78 -9.90 4.72
N ASP A 20 -13.59 -9.35 4.56
CA ASP A 20 -12.70 -9.76 3.47
C ASP A 20 -12.22 -11.19 3.72
N PRO A 21 -12.21 -12.06 2.68
CA PRO A 21 -11.75 -13.44 2.86
C PRO A 21 -10.34 -13.58 3.42
N ASP A 22 -9.48 -12.60 3.16
CA ASP A 22 -8.09 -12.63 3.60
C ASP A 22 -7.86 -11.87 4.90
N HIS A 23 -8.92 -11.35 5.53
CA HIS A 23 -8.80 -10.52 6.73
C HIS A 23 -7.98 -11.18 7.83
N ARG A 24 -8.30 -12.42 8.17
CA ARG A 24 -7.60 -13.12 9.27
C ARG A 24 -6.12 -13.29 9.01
N LYS A 25 -5.79 -13.66 7.78
CA LYS A 25 -4.41 -13.88 7.38
C LYS A 25 -3.58 -12.59 7.50
N ILE A 26 -4.13 -11.50 6.98
CA ILE A 26 -3.48 -10.20 7.01
C ILE A 26 -3.39 -9.65 8.43
N GLU A 27 -4.47 -9.76 9.21
CA GLU A 27 -4.49 -9.31 10.60
C GLU A 27 -3.43 -10.02 11.42
N LYS A 28 -3.33 -11.34 11.26
CA LYS A 28 -2.34 -12.13 11.97
C LYS A 28 -0.93 -11.67 11.64
N PHE A 29 -0.66 -11.45 10.36
CA PHE A 29 0.66 -11.00 9.93
C PHE A 29 0.99 -9.61 10.50
N LEU A 30 0.10 -8.64 10.32
CA LEU A 30 0.36 -7.25 10.73
C LEU A 30 0.41 -7.10 12.24
N SER A 31 -0.42 -7.84 12.97
CA SER A 31 -0.41 -7.78 14.45
C SER A 31 0.89 -8.29 15.05
N ASN A 32 1.58 -9.18 14.36
CA ASN A 32 2.84 -9.75 14.82
C ASN A 32 4.07 -9.07 14.21
N PHE A 33 3.87 -8.20 13.23
CA PHE A 33 4.98 -7.54 12.56
C PHE A 33 5.50 -6.38 13.42
N LYS A 34 6.78 -6.37 13.71
CA LYS A 34 7.40 -5.37 14.59
C LYS A 34 8.24 -4.33 13.84
N GLY A 35 8.39 -4.49 12.55
CA GLY A 35 9.21 -3.58 11.73
C GLY A 35 8.46 -2.35 11.25
N GLY A 36 9.10 -1.61 10.37
CA GLY A 36 8.51 -0.43 9.75
C GLY A 36 7.63 -0.77 8.56
N ILE A 37 6.55 -0.02 8.42
CA ILE A 37 5.60 -0.19 7.32
C ILE A 37 5.67 1.05 6.45
N TYR A 38 5.94 0.87 5.16
CA TYR A 38 5.96 1.97 4.20
C TYR A 38 4.75 1.93 3.30
N ILE A 39 4.15 3.08 3.09
CA ILE A 39 3.15 3.31 2.06
C ILE A 39 3.53 4.59 1.33
N THR A 40 2.92 4.85 0.18
CA THR A 40 3.10 6.13 -0.50
C THR A 40 1.87 6.99 -0.30
N ASN A 41 1.98 8.26 -0.67
CA ASN A 41 0.84 9.16 -0.72
C ASN A 41 -0.22 8.67 -1.72
N TYR A 42 0.19 7.98 -2.79
CA TYR A 42 -0.75 7.37 -3.75
C TYR A 42 -1.51 6.21 -3.11
N ILE A 43 -0.83 5.36 -2.34
CA ILE A 43 -1.46 4.26 -1.61
C ILE A 43 -2.42 4.82 -0.56
N PHE A 44 -2.01 5.86 0.15
CA PHE A 44 -2.87 6.52 1.14
C PHE A 44 -4.17 7.00 0.49
N ASP A 45 -4.06 7.72 -0.63
CA ASP A 45 -5.23 8.19 -1.37
C ASP A 45 -6.15 7.04 -1.77
N GLU A 46 -5.57 5.98 -2.30
CA GLU A 46 -6.33 4.82 -2.76
C GLU A 46 -7.06 4.12 -1.61
N ILE A 47 -6.40 3.96 -0.47
CA ILE A 47 -7.01 3.36 0.73
C ILE A 47 -8.20 4.20 1.19
N ILE A 48 -8.00 5.51 1.34
CA ILE A 48 -9.06 6.39 1.84
C ILE A 48 -10.24 6.40 0.87
N THR A 49 -9.97 6.51 -0.42
CA THR A 49 -11.01 6.52 -1.44
C THR A 49 -11.82 5.22 -1.42
N LEU A 50 -11.14 4.09 -1.32
CA LEU A 50 -11.77 2.78 -1.31
C LEU A 50 -12.62 2.55 -0.06
N VAL A 51 -12.08 2.88 1.11
CA VAL A 51 -12.82 2.73 2.38
C VAL A 51 -14.03 3.66 2.40
N ASN A 52 -13.85 4.89 1.94
CA ASN A 52 -14.95 5.85 1.88
C ASN A 52 -16.10 5.33 0.99
N ALA A 53 -15.76 4.75 -0.15
CA ALA A 53 -16.76 4.25 -1.10
C ALA A 53 -17.46 2.98 -0.62
N ARG A 54 -16.74 2.08 0.03
CA ARG A 54 -17.27 0.75 0.37
C ARG A 54 -17.72 0.60 1.81
N VAL A 55 -17.18 1.36 2.73
CA VAL A 55 -17.49 1.25 4.15
C VAL A 55 -18.16 2.51 4.68
N GLY A 56 -17.65 3.68 4.31
CA GLY A 56 -18.23 4.95 4.68
C GLY A 56 -17.22 5.98 5.14
N HIS A 57 -17.68 7.23 5.20
CA HIS A 57 -16.84 8.38 5.52
C HIS A 57 -16.20 8.28 6.92
N GLU A 58 -17.00 7.91 7.91
CA GLU A 58 -16.53 7.83 9.29
C GLU A 58 -15.36 6.86 9.43
N LYS A 59 -15.48 5.68 8.81
CA LYS A 59 -14.42 4.69 8.84
C LYS A 59 -13.18 5.18 8.07
N ALA A 60 -13.38 5.87 6.96
CA ALA A 60 -12.27 6.41 6.18
C ALA A 60 -11.47 7.43 7.00
N VAL A 61 -12.15 8.30 7.74
CA VAL A 61 -11.48 9.28 8.61
C VAL A 61 -10.69 8.55 9.71
N TYR A 62 -11.29 7.56 10.32
CA TYR A 62 -10.64 6.77 11.37
C TYR A 62 -9.35 6.12 10.85
N VAL A 63 -9.45 5.46 9.69
CA VAL A 63 -8.30 4.79 9.07
C VAL A 63 -7.21 5.80 8.71
N GLY A 64 -7.61 6.93 8.11
CA GLY A 64 -6.66 7.97 7.73
C GLY A 64 -5.89 8.53 8.93
N ASN A 65 -6.59 8.75 10.03
CA ASN A 65 -5.95 9.24 11.25
C ASN A 65 -4.94 8.22 11.79
N ILE A 66 -5.28 6.94 11.79
CA ILE A 66 -4.36 5.89 12.25
C ILE A 66 -3.13 5.83 11.37
N LEU A 67 -3.31 5.82 10.05
CA LEU A 67 -2.18 5.73 9.12
C LEU A 67 -1.22 6.91 9.25
N GLN A 68 -1.76 8.10 9.52
CA GLN A 68 -0.93 9.30 9.64
C GLN A 68 -0.25 9.44 11.00
N ARG A 69 -0.81 8.81 12.04
CA ARG A 69 -0.30 8.97 13.42
C ARG A 69 0.52 7.79 13.92
N SER A 70 0.39 6.64 13.28
CA SER A 70 1.11 5.45 13.73
C SER A 70 2.62 5.64 13.57
N PRO A 71 3.41 5.46 14.64
CA PRO A 71 4.86 5.57 14.53
C PRO A 71 5.48 4.44 13.71
N GLN A 72 4.73 3.38 13.45
CA GLN A 72 5.20 2.26 12.65
C GLN A 72 5.03 2.50 11.15
N VAL A 73 4.11 3.40 10.77
CA VAL A 73 3.79 3.66 9.37
C VAL A 73 4.49 4.93 8.89
N GLU A 74 5.23 4.82 7.81
CA GLU A 74 5.82 5.97 7.16
C GLU A 74 5.21 6.15 5.78
N LYS A 75 4.65 7.34 5.53
CA LYS A 75 4.09 7.70 4.24
C LYS A 75 5.16 8.40 3.42
N VAL A 76 5.65 7.73 2.39
CA VAL A 76 6.69 8.24 1.51
C VAL A 76 6.03 8.92 0.31
N TRP A 77 6.51 10.10 -0.02
CA TRP A 77 5.96 10.85 -1.15
C TRP A 77 6.53 10.34 -2.47
N VAL A 78 5.63 10.14 -3.43
CA VAL A 78 6.00 9.86 -4.81
C VAL A 78 6.53 11.16 -5.39
N THR A 79 7.79 11.17 -5.79
CA THR A 79 8.43 12.37 -6.34
C THR A 79 8.12 12.52 -7.82
N PRO A 80 8.35 13.71 -8.43
CA PRO A 80 8.21 13.85 -9.88
C PRO A 80 9.08 12.86 -10.67
N SER A 81 10.27 12.56 -10.17
CA SER A 81 11.14 11.55 -10.80
C SER A 81 10.51 10.16 -10.71
N ASP A 82 9.93 9.82 -9.56
CA ASP A 82 9.22 8.55 -9.39
C ASP A 82 8.06 8.44 -10.37
N GLU A 83 7.27 9.52 -10.52
CA GLU A 83 6.14 9.53 -11.44
C GLU A 83 6.58 9.32 -12.88
N LYS A 84 7.67 9.95 -13.28
CA LYS A 84 8.20 9.79 -14.63
C LYS A 84 8.60 8.35 -14.91
N GLN A 85 9.33 7.75 -13.98
CA GLN A 85 9.75 6.35 -14.09
C GLN A 85 8.54 5.40 -14.08
N ALA A 86 7.55 5.71 -13.24
CA ALA A 86 6.32 4.92 -13.18
C ALA A 86 5.55 4.98 -14.50
N TRP A 87 5.51 6.14 -15.13
CA TRP A 87 4.86 6.28 -16.42
C TRP A 87 5.56 5.44 -17.50
N GLU A 88 6.88 5.49 -17.54
CA GLU A 88 7.66 4.68 -18.47
C GLU A 88 7.41 3.19 -18.26
N LEU A 89 7.36 2.77 -17.00
CA LEU A 89 7.07 1.39 -16.64
C LEU A 89 5.64 0.99 -17.07
N PHE A 90 4.67 1.86 -16.81
CA PHE A 90 3.29 1.63 -17.17
C PHE A 90 3.13 1.42 -18.68
N VAL A 91 3.76 2.29 -19.46
CA VAL A 91 3.71 2.20 -20.92
C VAL A 91 4.36 0.91 -21.43
N SER A 92 5.48 0.50 -20.82
CA SER A 92 6.22 -0.69 -21.25
C SER A 92 5.57 -2.01 -20.85
N ARG A 93 4.64 -1.99 -19.88
CA ARG A 93 4.01 -3.21 -19.34
C ARG A 93 2.60 -3.41 -19.86
N LYS A 94 2.39 -3.21 -21.15
CA LYS A 94 1.06 -3.29 -21.76
C LYS A 94 0.45 -4.69 -21.72
N ASP A 95 1.26 -5.71 -21.47
CA ASP A 95 0.80 -7.10 -21.35
C ASP A 95 0.41 -7.46 -19.92
N LYS A 96 0.50 -6.53 -18.97
CA LYS A 96 0.19 -6.73 -17.56
C LYS A 96 -0.93 -5.80 -17.13
N SER A 97 -1.66 -6.21 -16.10
CA SER A 97 -2.76 -5.43 -15.54
C SER A 97 -2.32 -4.51 -14.41
N TYR A 98 -1.11 -3.98 -14.48
CA TYR A 98 -0.62 -3.05 -13.47
C TYR A 98 -1.37 -1.73 -13.56
N SER A 99 -1.85 -1.22 -12.43
CA SER A 99 -2.36 0.15 -12.37
C SER A 99 -1.18 1.12 -12.34
N PHE A 100 -1.46 2.39 -12.58
CA PHE A 100 -0.43 3.40 -12.43
C PHE A 100 0.07 3.47 -10.98
N THR A 101 -0.83 3.33 -10.01
CA THR A 101 -0.44 3.27 -8.60
C THR A 101 0.52 2.11 -8.35
N ASP A 102 0.25 0.93 -8.92
CA ASP A 102 1.17 -0.21 -8.82
C ASP A 102 2.56 0.16 -9.33
N CYS A 103 2.62 0.83 -10.47
CA CYS A 103 3.91 1.24 -11.05
C CYS A 103 4.64 2.25 -10.16
N THR A 104 3.92 3.18 -9.54
CA THR A 104 4.55 4.11 -8.59
C THR A 104 5.10 3.36 -7.38
N SER A 105 4.38 2.34 -6.91
CA SER A 105 4.84 1.52 -5.79
C SER A 105 6.13 0.76 -6.13
N PHE A 106 6.20 0.16 -7.31
CA PHE A 106 7.41 -0.55 -7.75
C PHE A 106 8.62 0.38 -7.78
N VAL A 107 8.44 1.60 -8.33
CA VAL A 107 9.52 2.58 -8.43
C VAL A 107 10.00 3.02 -7.04
N VAL A 108 9.06 3.32 -6.14
CA VAL A 108 9.39 3.76 -4.79
C VAL A 108 10.08 2.64 -4.01
N MET A 109 9.58 1.41 -4.12
CA MET A 109 10.22 0.26 -3.45
C MET A 109 11.68 0.12 -3.90
N LYS A 110 11.92 0.27 -5.20
CA LYS A 110 13.28 0.17 -5.75
C LYS A 110 14.16 1.30 -5.21
N ARG A 111 13.64 2.52 -5.18
CA ARG A 111 14.38 3.68 -4.67
C ARG A 111 14.75 3.50 -3.20
N LEU A 112 13.83 2.98 -2.39
CA LEU A 112 14.05 2.77 -0.97
C LEU A 112 14.74 1.44 -0.65
N LYS A 113 14.97 0.60 -1.66
CA LYS A 113 15.59 -0.73 -1.51
C LYS A 113 14.80 -1.63 -0.57
N ILE A 114 13.47 -1.56 -0.68
CA ILE A 114 12.56 -2.42 0.07
C ILE A 114 12.20 -3.60 -0.82
N ALA A 115 12.59 -4.81 -0.41
CA ALA A 115 12.39 -6.01 -1.20
C ALA A 115 11.06 -6.71 -0.92
N LYS A 116 10.49 -6.48 0.26
CA LYS A 116 9.28 -7.20 0.70
C LYS A 116 8.04 -6.32 0.59
N CYS A 117 6.99 -6.88 0.00
CA CYS A 117 5.71 -6.21 -0.13
C CYS A 117 4.60 -7.15 0.32
N LEU A 118 3.74 -6.65 1.22
CA LEU A 118 2.53 -7.37 1.60
C LEU A 118 1.41 -6.92 0.68
N ALA A 119 0.91 -7.84 -0.12
CA ALA A 119 -0.14 -7.57 -1.08
C ALA A 119 -0.94 -8.84 -1.36
N LEU A 120 -2.20 -8.66 -1.72
CA LEU A 120 -3.06 -9.76 -2.15
C LEU A 120 -3.17 -9.80 -3.67
N ASP A 121 -2.67 -8.76 -4.32
CA ASP A 121 -2.65 -8.66 -5.77
C ASP A 121 -1.50 -9.52 -6.30
N GLU A 122 -1.78 -10.29 -7.34
CA GLU A 122 -0.78 -11.19 -7.95
C GLU A 122 0.44 -10.45 -8.48
N HIS A 123 0.29 -9.18 -8.82
CA HIS A 123 1.38 -8.37 -9.37
C HIS A 123 2.55 -8.22 -8.41
N PHE A 124 2.31 -8.41 -7.12
CA PHE A 124 3.33 -8.24 -6.09
C PHE A 124 3.89 -9.56 -5.55
N LYS A 125 3.39 -10.66 -6.03
CA LYS A 125 3.84 -11.98 -5.54
C LYS A 125 5.10 -12.48 -6.23
#